data_60aa493565363fdc2b5898166721ec6d
#
_entry.id   60aa493565363fdc2b5898166721ec6d
#
_cell.length_a   1.000
_cell.length_b   1.000
_cell.length_c   1.000
_cell.angle_alpha   90.00
_cell.angle_beta   90.00
_cell.angle_gamma   90.00
#
_symmetry.space_group_name_H-M   'P 1'
#
loop_
_entity.id
_entity.type
_entity.pdbx_description
1 polymer ?
#
loop_
_entity_poly.entity_id
_entity_poly.type
_entity_poly.pdbx_seq_one_letter_code
_entity_poly.pdbx_strand_id
1 'polypeptide(L)'
;MDFTEPLIAVSLNDENYRETFQRAKELGADAIEYRIDGFKNKNLDHIREVIDFGNSLGLKGILTVRAKWEGGIEEVPNRLNYYYRLAPLVDFVDIELRAEEDEFQEVKRVVKCKEKFLIVSYHDFEKTPSEEKLKEIFNQMVAKGADIAKVSFMANSFDDVARLLCTASKQPIPTVAIAMGEKGKISRVAGFIFNSVITYCALDRAFAPGQLTVKEAVELLKKFGLK
;
A
#
# COMPACT_ATOMS: atom_id res chain seq x y z
N MET A 1 -11.77 -5.42 10.82
CA MET A 1 -10.47 -6.12 10.97
C MET A 1 -9.76 -5.43 12.12
N ASP A 2 -9.25 -6.19 13.06
CA ASP A 2 -8.43 -5.63 14.12
C ASP A 2 -6.98 -5.63 13.62
N PHE A 3 -6.37 -4.45 13.53
CA PHE A 3 -4.97 -4.29 13.09
C PHE A 3 -4.02 -4.40 14.28
N THR A 4 -4.17 -5.47 15.07
CA THR A 4 -3.33 -5.71 16.26
C THR A 4 -1.90 -6.10 15.92
N GLU A 5 -1.68 -6.64 14.71
CA GLU A 5 -0.35 -7.04 14.25
C GLU A 5 0.02 -6.32 12.94
N PRO A 6 1.32 -5.98 12.76
CA PRO A 6 1.85 -5.45 11.51
C PRO A 6 1.58 -6.37 10.32
N LEU A 7 1.03 -5.83 9.23
CA LEU A 7 0.92 -6.53 7.95
C LEU A 7 2.15 -6.26 7.09
N ILE A 8 2.82 -7.31 6.65
CA ILE A 8 3.92 -7.26 5.69
C ILE A 8 3.34 -7.53 4.31
N ALA A 9 3.19 -6.48 3.50
CA ALA A 9 2.74 -6.57 2.12
C ALA A 9 3.93 -6.61 1.15
N VAL A 10 3.81 -7.38 0.09
CA VAL A 10 4.79 -7.43 -1.00
C VAL A 10 4.14 -6.90 -2.27
N SER A 11 4.75 -5.85 -2.86
CA SER A 11 4.28 -5.33 -4.15
C SER A 11 4.78 -6.21 -5.28
N LEU A 12 3.88 -6.82 -6.04
CA LEU A 12 4.21 -7.77 -7.10
C LEU A 12 3.38 -7.50 -8.37
N ASN A 13 3.90 -7.96 -9.49
CA ASN A 13 3.19 -8.08 -10.76
C ASN A 13 2.87 -9.56 -11.07
N ASP A 14 2.48 -9.85 -12.32
CA ASP A 14 2.12 -11.20 -12.77
C ASP A 14 3.30 -12.04 -13.26
N GLU A 15 4.53 -11.54 -13.15
CA GLU A 15 5.72 -12.27 -13.61
C GLU A 15 6.05 -13.44 -12.66
N ASN A 16 6.05 -14.66 -13.19
CA ASN A 16 6.30 -15.89 -12.42
C ASN A 16 5.52 -15.94 -11.08
N TYR A 17 4.27 -15.45 -11.08
CA TYR A 17 3.51 -15.19 -9.87
C TYR A 17 3.36 -16.41 -8.96
N ARG A 18 3.29 -17.64 -9.51
CA ARG A 18 3.15 -18.86 -8.69
C ARG A 18 4.37 -19.07 -7.80
N GLU A 19 5.56 -18.91 -8.33
CA GLU A 19 6.82 -19.05 -7.60
C GLU A 19 7.05 -17.85 -6.67
N THR A 20 6.84 -16.62 -7.16
CA THR A 20 7.08 -15.41 -6.39
C THR A 20 6.14 -15.29 -5.20
N PHE A 21 4.85 -15.63 -5.34
CA PHE A 21 3.88 -15.56 -4.23
C PHE A 21 4.13 -16.64 -3.18
N GLN A 22 4.47 -17.86 -3.61
CA GLN A 22 4.83 -18.92 -2.68
C GLN A 22 6.08 -18.54 -1.87
N ARG A 23 7.11 -18.04 -2.54
CA ARG A 23 8.33 -17.57 -1.89
C ARG A 23 8.05 -16.36 -0.95
N ALA A 24 7.20 -15.42 -1.34
CA ALA A 24 6.78 -14.33 -0.47
C ALA A 24 6.13 -14.86 0.82
N LYS A 25 5.23 -15.84 0.71
CA LYS A 25 4.59 -16.50 1.85
C LYS A 25 5.60 -17.20 2.75
N GLU A 26 6.52 -17.97 2.18
CA GLU A 26 7.58 -18.69 2.92
C GLU A 26 8.51 -17.73 3.67
N LEU A 27 8.77 -16.54 3.13
CA LEU A 27 9.56 -15.51 3.78
C LEU A 27 8.79 -14.75 4.87
N GLY A 28 7.48 -14.96 5.00
CA GLY A 28 6.66 -14.38 6.05
C GLY A 28 5.84 -13.15 5.63
N ALA A 29 5.55 -12.99 4.33
CA ALA A 29 4.58 -12.01 3.88
C ALA A 29 3.16 -12.38 4.33
N ASP A 30 2.37 -11.37 4.68
CA ASP A 30 0.96 -11.50 5.07
C ASP A 30 0.01 -11.11 3.91
N ALA A 31 0.48 -10.28 2.99
CA ALA A 31 -0.33 -9.74 1.90
C ALA A 31 0.47 -9.58 0.60
N ILE A 32 -0.26 -9.67 -0.53
CA ILE A 32 0.24 -9.27 -1.85
C ILE A 32 -0.45 -7.97 -2.26
N GLU A 33 0.34 -6.96 -2.63
CA GLU A 33 -0.15 -5.82 -3.39
C GLU A 33 -0.06 -6.14 -4.88
N TYR A 34 -1.21 -6.32 -5.50
CA TYR A 34 -1.33 -6.55 -6.94
C TYR A 34 -1.20 -5.22 -7.69
N ARG A 35 0.00 -4.95 -8.22
CA ARG A 35 0.33 -3.73 -8.99
C ARG A 35 -0.10 -3.89 -10.43
N ILE A 36 -1.40 -3.70 -10.68
CA ILE A 36 -2.01 -3.90 -12.00
C ILE A 36 -1.36 -3.01 -13.08
N ASP A 37 -0.92 -1.83 -12.69
CA ASP A 37 -0.15 -0.93 -13.56
C ASP A 37 1.18 -1.53 -14.06
N GLY A 38 1.72 -2.53 -13.36
CA GLY A 38 2.93 -3.27 -13.72
C GLY A 38 2.68 -4.68 -14.29
N PHE A 39 1.42 -5.11 -14.43
CA PHE A 39 1.12 -6.42 -15.03
C PHE A 39 1.42 -6.42 -16.52
N LYS A 40 2.05 -7.51 -17.00
CA LYS A 40 2.30 -7.74 -18.44
C LYS A 40 1.02 -8.12 -19.16
N ASN A 41 0.20 -8.97 -18.53
CA ASN A 41 -1.11 -9.35 -19.06
C ASN A 41 -2.24 -8.74 -18.23
N LYS A 42 -2.87 -7.71 -18.78
CA LYS A 42 -3.98 -6.97 -18.15
C LYS A 42 -5.38 -7.54 -18.46
N ASN A 43 -5.45 -8.77 -19.00
CA ASN A 43 -6.73 -9.48 -19.17
C ASN A 43 -7.32 -9.80 -17.81
N LEU A 44 -8.62 -9.50 -17.62
CA LEU A 44 -9.30 -9.65 -16.34
C LEU A 44 -9.34 -11.11 -15.84
N ASP A 45 -9.47 -12.09 -16.73
CA ASP A 45 -9.51 -13.49 -16.33
C ASP A 45 -8.13 -13.94 -15.85
N HIS A 46 -7.05 -13.48 -16.51
CA HIS A 46 -5.69 -13.72 -16.04
C HIS A 46 -5.45 -13.08 -14.67
N ILE A 47 -5.85 -11.80 -14.48
CA ILE A 47 -5.67 -11.12 -13.19
C ILE A 47 -6.45 -11.84 -12.09
N ARG A 48 -7.66 -12.34 -12.36
CA ARG A 48 -8.42 -13.15 -11.42
C ARG A 48 -7.67 -14.42 -11.02
N GLU A 49 -7.14 -15.15 -11.99
CA GLU A 49 -6.35 -16.35 -11.72
C GLU A 49 -5.16 -16.04 -10.79
N VAL A 50 -4.46 -14.92 -11.03
CA VAL A 50 -3.33 -14.46 -10.20
C VAL A 50 -3.81 -14.16 -8.76
N ILE A 51 -4.92 -13.43 -8.61
CA ILE A 51 -5.49 -13.10 -7.29
C ILE A 51 -5.98 -14.38 -6.56
N ASP A 52 -6.68 -15.25 -7.26
CA ASP A 52 -7.18 -16.51 -6.69
C ASP A 52 -6.03 -17.41 -6.21
N PHE A 53 -4.92 -17.42 -6.93
CA PHE A 53 -3.73 -18.13 -6.47
C PHE A 53 -3.16 -17.53 -5.18
N GLY A 54 -3.04 -16.21 -5.06
CA GLY A 54 -2.62 -15.55 -3.82
C GLY A 54 -3.56 -15.87 -2.65
N ASN A 55 -4.88 -15.83 -2.88
CA ASN A 55 -5.89 -16.19 -1.91
C ASN A 55 -5.76 -17.67 -1.46
N SER A 56 -5.45 -18.59 -2.39
CA SER A 56 -5.24 -20.01 -2.09
C SER A 56 -4.05 -20.28 -1.16
N LEU A 57 -3.07 -19.37 -1.13
CA LEU A 57 -1.95 -19.40 -0.19
C LEU A 57 -2.28 -18.78 1.17
N GLY A 58 -3.51 -18.28 1.36
CA GLY A 58 -3.93 -17.57 2.57
C GLY A 58 -3.28 -16.19 2.73
N LEU A 59 -2.86 -15.56 1.62
CA LEU A 59 -2.36 -14.19 1.60
C LEU A 59 -3.51 -13.21 1.42
N LYS A 60 -3.48 -12.08 2.13
CA LYS A 60 -4.43 -10.98 1.92
C LYS A 60 -4.12 -10.28 0.59
N GLY A 61 -5.15 -9.78 -0.06
CA GLY A 61 -5.01 -9.04 -1.32
C GLY A 61 -5.15 -7.53 -1.13
N ILE A 62 -4.24 -6.76 -1.75
CA ILE A 62 -4.35 -5.31 -1.91
C ILE A 62 -4.41 -5.02 -3.40
N LEU A 63 -5.52 -4.51 -3.91
CA LEU A 63 -5.67 -4.12 -5.30
C LEU A 63 -5.17 -2.68 -5.48
N THR A 64 -4.16 -2.50 -6.32
CA THR A 64 -3.61 -1.19 -6.67
C THR A 64 -3.52 -1.03 -8.18
N VAL A 65 -4.28 -0.08 -8.73
CA VAL A 65 -4.16 0.36 -10.13
C VAL A 65 -3.53 1.74 -10.14
N ARG A 66 -2.24 1.82 -9.85
CA ARG A 66 -1.55 3.10 -9.62
C ARG A 66 -1.56 4.00 -10.85
N ALA A 67 -2.02 5.23 -10.68
CA ALA A 67 -2.00 6.25 -11.72
C ALA A 67 -0.55 6.63 -12.07
N LYS A 68 -0.29 6.85 -13.37
CA LYS A 68 1.08 7.16 -13.84
C LYS A 68 1.63 8.45 -13.23
N TRP A 69 0.79 9.45 -13.03
CA TRP A 69 1.14 10.74 -12.41
C TRP A 69 1.47 10.61 -10.88
N GLU A 70 1.24 9.47 -10.28
CA GLU A 70 1.60 9.17 -8.88
C GLU A 70 2.53 7.94 -8.76
N GLY A 71 3.39 7.73 -9.76
CA GLY A 71 4.44 6.70 -9.76
C GLY A 71 3.98 5.34 -10.29
N GLY A 72 2.91 5.29 -11.06
CA GLY A 72 2.53 4.11 -11.81
C GLY A 72 3.54 3.76 -12.92
N ILE A 73 3.69 2.46 -13.17
CA ILE A 73 4.64 1.93 -14.18
C ILE A 73 4.12 2.24 -15.58
N GLU A 74 2.85 1.93 -15.84
CA GLU A 74 2.18 2.17 -17.11
C GLU A 74 0.84 2.87 -16.90
N GLU A 75 0.37 3.59 -17.92
CA GLU A 75 -1.00 4.07 -17.94
C GLU A 75 -1.96 2.89 -18.11
N VAL A 76 -2.96 2.81 -17.24
CA VAL A 76 -4.00 1.78 -17.31
C VAL A 76 -5.31 2.43 -17.74
N PRO A 77 -5.74 2.25 -18.99
CA PRO A 77 -7.01 2.81 -19.45
C PRO A 77 -8.18 2.15 -18.71
N ASN A 78 -9.24 2.94 -18.51
CA ASN A 78 -10.48 2.45 -17.89
C ASN A 78 -10.26 1.75 -16.52
N ARG A 79 -9.52 2.40 -15.64
CA ARG A 79 -9.18 1.92 -14.28
C ARG A 79 -10.41 1.44 -13.50
N LEU A 80 -11.54 2.13 -13.63
CA LEU A 80 -12.80 1.76 -12.97
C LEU A 80 -13.24 0.33 -13.27
N ASN A 81 -13.03 -0.17 -14.49
CA ASN A 81 -13.40 -1.54 -14.83
C ASN A 81 -12.62 -2.58 -13.99
N TYR A 82 -11.34 -2.32 -13.72
CA TYR A 82 -10.53 -3.19 -12.85
C TYR A 82 -11.05 -3.14 -11.41
N TYR A 83 -11.35 -1.97 -10.88
CA TYR A 83 -11.91 -1.84 -9.53
C TYR A 83 -13.27 -2.56 -9.41
N TYR A 84 -14.18 -2.39 -10.38
CA TYR A 84 -15.47 -3.09 -10.36
C TYR A 84 -15.34 -4.61 -10.35
N ARG A 85 -14.40 -5.13 -11.14
CA ARG A 85 -14.28 -6.56 -11.38
C ARG A 85 -13.43 -7.28 -10.35
N LEU A 86 -12.46 -6.60 -9.76
CA LEU A 86 -11.42 -7.21 -8.92
C LEU A 86 -11.56 -6.88 -7.43
N ALA A 87 -12.15 -5.75 -7.07
CA ALA A 87 -12.36 -5.40 -5.66
C ALA A 87 -13.05 -6.50 -4.82
N PRO A 88 -14.04 -7.25 -5.35
CA PRO A 88 -14.64 -8.34 -4.59
C PRO A 88 -13.67 -9.47 -4.19
N LEU A 89 -12.55 -9.62 -4.90
CA LEU A 89 -11.61 -10.73 -4.76
C LEU A 89 -10.47 -10.44 -3.77
N VAL A 90 -10.35 -9.21 -3.29
CA VAL A 90 -9.26 -8.75 -2.42
C VAL A 90 -9.78 -8.26 -1.07
N ASP A 91 -8.89 -7.99 -0.12
CA ASP A 91 -9.25 -7.44 1.20
C ASP A 91 -9.21 -5.90 1.20
N PHE A 92 -8.25 -5.32 0.49
CA PHE A 92 -7.99 -3.88 0.45
C PHE A 92 -7.97 -3.37 -0.99
N VAL A 93 -8.42 -2.14 -1.16
CA VAL A 93 -8.36 -1.43 -2.45
C VAL A 93 -7.70 -0.08 -2.22
N ASP A 94 -6.65 0.20 -2.98
CA ASP A 94 -5.89 1.46 -2.94
C ASP A 94 -6.35 2.39 -4.08
N ILE A 95 -6.71 3.63 -3.73
CA ILE A 95 -6.99 4.70 -4.69
C ILE A 95 -6.31 5.99 -4.23
N GLU A 96 -5.83 6.77 -5.18
CA GLU A 96 -5.17 8.04 -4.90
C GLU A 96 -6.15 9.10 -4.36
N LEU A 97 -5.71 9.87 -3.36
CA LEU A 97 -6.45 11.01 -2.84
C LEU A 97 -6.81 12.03 -3.94
N ARG A 98 -5.93 12.16 -4.92
CA ARG A 98 -6.01 13.09 -6.06
C ARG A 98 -6.69 12.50 -7.30
N ALA A 99 -7.27 11.30 -7.21
CA ALA A 99 -8.08 10.76 -8.30
C ALA A 99 -9.25 11.71 -8.60
N GLU A 100 -9.71 11.71 -9.87
CA GLU A 100 -10.90 12.45 -10.26
C GLU A 100 -12.07 12.09 -9.35
N GLU A 101 -12.87 13.09 -8.97
CA GLU A 101 -13.90 12.90 -7.93
C GLU A 101 -14.91 11.80 -8.28
N ASP A 102 -15.34 11.76 -9.54
CA ASP A 102 -16.29 10.73 -9.99
C ASP A 102 -15.68 9.32 -9.92
N GLU A 103 -14.40 9.17 -10.35
CA GLU A 103 -13.67 7.90 -10.21
C GLU A 103 -13.55 7.49 -8.74
N PHE A 104 -13.15 8.44 -7.88
CA PHE A 104 -12.98 8.19 -6.45
C PHE A 104 -14.29 7.71 -5.81
N GLN A 105 -15.39 8.40 -6.06
CA GLN A 105 -16.69 8.05 -5.46
C GLN A 105 -17.18 6.68 -5.93
N GLU A 106 -16.98 6.35 -7.22
CA GLU A 106 -17.37 5.04 -7.74
C GLU A 106 -16.53 3.90 -7.12
N VAL A 107 -15.20 4.07 -7.00
CA VAL A 107 -14.34 3.09 -6.34
C VAL A 107 -14.73 2.93 -4.87
N LYS A 108 -14.92 4.04 -4.15
CA LYS A 108 -15.39 4.01 -2.76
C LYS A 108 -16.71 3.25 -2.62
N ARG A 109 -17.68 3.52 -3.51
CA ARG A 109 -18.98 2.84 -3.51
C ARG A 109 -18.81 1.32 -3.67
N VAL A 110 -18.00 0.88 -4.65
CA VAL A 110 -17.74 -0.55 -4.89
C VAL A 110 -17.09 -1.20 -3.66
N VAL A 111 -16.07 -0.57 -3.10
CA VAL A 111 -15.34 -1.07 -1.93
C VAL A 111 -16.27 -1.25 -0.74
N LYS A 112 -17.08 -0.23 -0.43
CA LYS A 112 -18.03 -0.29 0.70
C LYS A 112 -19.15 -1.32 0.47
N CYS A 113 -19.71 -1.41 -0.75
CA CYS A 113 -20.72 -2.42 -1.09
C CYS A 113 -20.20 -3.86 -1.01
N LYS A 114 -18.88 -4.06 -1.12
CA LYS A 114 -18.24 -5.38 -1.01
C LYS A 114 -17.60 -5.62 0.36
N GLU A 115 -17.85 -4.72 1.32
CA GLU A 115 -17.32 -4.80 2.69
C GLU A 115 -15.79 -4.96 2.72
N LYS A 116 -15.09 -4.23 1.82
CA LYS A 116 -13.62 -4.19 1.73
C LYS A 116 -13.08 -2.94 2.37
N PHE A 117 -11.76 -2.92 2.64
CA PHE A 117 -11.09 -1.77 3.21
C PHE A 117 -10.59 -0.82 2.13
N LEU A 118 -10.90 0.47 2.28
CA LEU A 118 -10.46 1.53 1.40
C LEU A 118 -9.16 2.14 1.92
N ILE A 119 -8.08 1.97 1.17
CA ILE A 119 -6.83 2.69 1.36
C ILE A 119 -6.87 3.93 0.48
N VAL A 120 -6.81 5.12 1.07
CA VAL A 120 -6.64 6.35 0.31
C VAL A 120 -5.19 6.76 0.38
N SER A 121 -4.54 6.92 -0.77
CA SER A 121 -3.09 7.09 -0.85
C SER A 121 -2.65 8.42 -1.46
N TYR A 122 -1.48 8.89 -1.04
CA TYR A 122 -0.81 10.08 -1.59
C TYR A 122 0.71 9.86 -1.62
N HIS A 123 1.32 10.11 -2.78
CA HIS A 123 2.77 9.94 -2.98
C HIS A 123 3.40 11.25 -3.46
N ASP A 124 4.56 11.61 -2.89
CA ASP A 124 5.43 12.67 -3.40
C ASP A 124 6.88 12.13 -3.37
N PHE A 125 7.47 12.00 -4.55
CA PHE A 125 8.81 11.43 -4.74
C PHE A 125 9.93 12.46 -4.61
N GLU A 126 9.59 13.72 -4.31
CA GLU A 126 10.57 14.81 -4.24
C GLU A 126 10.86 15.24 -2.80
N LYS A 127 9.81 15.33 -1.95
CA LYS A 127 9.91 15.90 -0.61
C LYS A 127 8.84 15.40 0.36
N THR A 128 9.12 15.59 1.64
CA THR A 128 8.14 15.53 2.72
C THR A 128 7.63 16.95 3.04
N PRO A 129 6.31 17.21 2.98
CA PRO A 129 5.76 18.53 3.22
C PRO A 129 5.84 18.97 4.69
N SER A 130 5.42 20.22 4.98
CA SER A 130 5.34 20.73 6.35
C SER A 130 4.30 19.95 7.18
N GLU A 131 4.37 20.08 8.51
CA GLU A 131 3.42 19.40 9.40
C GLU A 131 1.97 19.83 9.14
N GLU A 132 1.75 21.12 8.85
CA GLU A 132 0.42 21.67 8.54
C GLU A 132 -0.14 21.01 7.27
N LYS A 133 0.69 20.88 6.23
CA LYS A 133 0.27 20.25 4.97
C LYS A 133 0.05 18.75 5.11
N LEU A 134 0.86 18.06 5.93
CA LEU A 134 0.63 16.66 6.28
C LEU A 134 -0.73 16.47 6.97
N LYS A 135 -1.04 17.31 7.96
CA LYS A 135 -2.35 17.29 8.64
C LYS A 135 -3.51 17.53 7.67
N GLU A 136 -3.36 18.48 6.75
CA GLU A 136 -4.36 18.76 5.72
C GLU A 136 -4.61 17.52 4.85
N ILE A 137 -3.54 16.85 4.36
CA ILE A 137 -3.62 15.64 3.53
C ILE A 137 -4.34 14.52 4.30
N PHE A 138 -3.94 14.24 5.53
CA PHE A 138 -4.60 13.23 6.35
C PHE A 138 -6.08 13.55 6.61
N ASN A 139 -6.40 14.81 6.93
CA ASN A 139 -7.78 15.25 7.13
C ASN A 139 -8.64 15.04 5.88
N GLN A 140 -8.10 15.32 4.68
CA GLN A 140 -8.80 15.05 3.42
C GLN A 140 -9.06 13.55 3.23
N MET A 141 -8.10 12.67 3.54
CA MET A 141 -8.28 11.22 3.46
C MET A 141 -9.38 10.74 4.41
N VAL A 142 -9.38 11.21 5.65
CA VAL A 142 -10.43 10.91 6.64
C VAL A 142 -11.79 11.40 6.15
N ALA A 143 -11.89 12.65 5.67
CA ALA A 143 -13.13 13.24 5.16
C ALA A 143 -13.66 12.47 3.93
N LYS A 144 -12.79 11.96 3.07
CA LYS A 144 -13.15 11.10 1.94
C LYS A 144 -13.58 9.68 2.36
N GLY A 145 -13.42 9.32 3.64
CA GLY A 145 -13.88 8.04 4.22
C GLY A 145 -12.90 6.89 4.03
N ALA A 146 -11.61 7.19 4.06
CA ALA A 146 -10.57 6.18 4.13
C ALA A 146 -10.74 5.28 5.37
N ASP A 147 -10.52 3.98 5.22
CA ASP A 147 -10.34 3.07 6.36
C ASP A 147 -8.86 3.06 6.80
N ILE A 148 -7.96 3.30 5.85
CA ILE A 148 -6.51 3.45 6.08
C ILE A 148 -6.02 4.65 5.26
N ALA A 149 -5.33 5.59 5.93
CA ALA A 149 -4.69 6.73 5.27
C ALA A 149 -3.23 6.41 4.94
N LYS A 150 -2.90 6.31 3.64
CA LYS A 150 -1.56 5.94 3.17
C LYS A 150 -0.84 7.15 2.57
N VAL A 151 0.34 7.43 3.11
CA VAL A 151 1.22 8.48 2.58
C VAL A 151 2.63 7.95 2.36
N SER A 152 3.26 8.36 1.26
CA SER A 152 4.64 8.03 0.94
C SER A 152 5.35 9.28 0.44
N PHE A 153 6.32 9.78 1.21
CA PHE A 153 7.03 11.02 0.93
C PHE A 153 8.54 10.78 0.90
N MET A 154 9.26 11.43 -0.03
CA MET A 154 10.72 11.41 -0.02
C MET A 154 11.25 12.12 1.23
N ALA A 155 12.08 11.43 2.01
CA ALA A 155 12.77 12.00 3.16
C ALA A 155 14.15 12.53 2.76
N ASN A 156 14.30 13.84 2.74
CA ASN A 156 15.57 14.51 2.47
C ASN A 156 16.40 14.73 3.75
N SER A 157 15.75 14.60 4.92
CA SER A 157 16.36 14.70 6.24
C SER A 157 15.75 13.70 7.23
N PHE A 158 16.38 13.48 8.39
CA PHE A 158 15.76 12.71 9.47
C PHE A 158 14.59 13.48 10.14
N ASP A 159 14.60 14.81 10.07
CA ASP A 159 13.49 15.65 10.52
C ASP A 159 12.22 15.39 9.69
N ASP A 160 12.38 15.09 8.39
CA ASP A 160 11.26 14.69 7.53
C ASP A 160 10.63 13.38 8.03
N VAL A 161 11.47 12.40 8.40
CA VAL A 161 11.00 11.11 8.95
C VAL A 161 10.27 11.33 10.27
N ALA A 162 10.85 12.09 11.19
CA ALA A 162 10.26 12.39 12.49
C ALA A 162 8.92 13.12 12.34
N ARG A 163 8.88 14.16 11.51
CA ARG A 163 7.67 14.95 11.22
C ARG A 163 6.54 14.07 10.66
N LEU A 164 6.86 13.23 9.68
CA LEU A 164 5.90 12.32 9.06
C LEU A 164 5.30 11.34 10.09
N LEU A 165 6.16 10.63 10.82
CA LEU A 165 5.73 9.62 11.78
C LEU A 165 4.96 10.24 12.96
N CYS A 166 5.43 11.37 13.50
CA CYS A 166 4.73 12.09 14.57
C CYS A 166 3.35 12.62 14.12
N THR A 167 3.21 13.02 12.85
CA THR A 167 1.90 13.43 12.32
C THR A 167 0.98 12.22 12.12
N ALA A 168 1.50 11.11 11.63
CA ALA A 168 0.73 9.88 11.44
C ALA A 168 0.21 9.31 12.76
N SER A 169 1.00 9.35 13.84
CA SER A 169 0.60 8.82 15.15
C SER A 169 -0.61 9.53 15.78
N LYS A 170 -0.93 10.73 15.31
CA LYS A 170 -2.05 11.55 15.82
C LYS A 170 -3.35 11.37 15.02
N GLN A 171 -3.34 10.51 13.99
CA GLN A 171 -4.51 10.33 13.14
C GLN A 171 -5.58 9.45 13.81
N PRO A 172 -6.87 9.76 13.60
CA PRO A 172 -7.98 9.03 14.23
C PRO A 172 -8.24 7.65 13.59
N ILE A 173 -7.62 7.36 12.45
CA ILE A 173 -7.74 6.10 11.72
C ILE A 173 -6.34 5.47 11.53
N PRO A 174 -6.26 4.16 11.26
CA PRO A 174 -5.01 3.51 10.89
C PRO A 174 -4.31 4.20 9.72
N THR A 175 -2.98 4.21 9.74
CA THR A 175 -2.19 4.83 8.68
C THR A 175 -1.24 3.85 8.02
N VAL A 176 -0.65 4.27 6.91
CA VAL A 176 0.57 3.75 6.32
C VAL A 176 1.47 4.96 6.03
N ALA A 177 2.41 5.23 6.92
CA ALA A 177 3.29 6.39 6.81
C ALA A 177 4.70 5.95 6.40
N ILE A 178 5.04 6.17 5.12
CA ILE A 178 6.31 5.75 4.52
C ILE A 178 7.17 6.97 4.20
N ALA A 179 8.30 7.09 4.86
CA ALA A 179 9.38 7.96 4.41
C ALA A 179 10.24 7.18 3.40
N MET A 180 10.32 7.67 2.17
CA MET A 180 11.09 7.04 1.09
C MET A 180 12.56 7.45 1.15
N GLY A 181 13.42 6.69 0.47
CA GLY A 181 14.85 6.91 0.39
C GLY A 181 15.62 6.31 1.57
N GLU A 182 16.95 6.44 1.54
CA GLU A 182 17.83 5.80 2.53
C GLU A 182 17.56 6.26 3.96
N LYS A 183 17.34 7.57 4.16
CA LYS A 183 17.05 8.12 5.48
C LYS A 183 15.69 7.67 6.03
N GLY A 184 14.77 7.34 5.11
CA GLY A 184 13.40 6.93 5.45
C GLY A 184 13.22 5.45 5.77
N LYS A 185 14.21 4.60 5.53
CA LYS A 185 14.09 3.14 5.73
C LYS A 185 13.53 2.75 7.10
N ILE A 186 13.93 3.46 8.15
CA ILE A 186 13.47 3.21 9.51
C ILE A 186 11.94 3.31 9.66
N SER A 187 11.27 4.15 8.87
CA SER A 187 9.81 4.32 8.92
C SER A 187 9.05 3.03 8.61
N ARG A 188 9.66 2.12 7.84
CA ARG A 188 9.04 0.85 7.44
C ARG A 188 8.95 -0.17 8.58
N VAL A 189 9.67 0.07 9.66
CA VAL A 189 9.62 -0.74 10.88
C VAL A 189 9.06 0.10 12.03
N ALA A 190 9.65 1.26 12.31
CA ALA A 190 9.19 2.12 13.39
C ALA A 190 7.76 2.67 13.17
N GLY A 191 7.29 2.74 11.92
CA GLY A 191 5.95 3.21 11.60
C GLY A 191 4.84 2.54 12.41
N PHE A 192 5.02 1.27 12.77
CA PHE A 192 4.03 0.53 13.57
C PHE A 192 3.87 1.08 15.00
N ILE A 193 4.88 1.75 15.54
CA ILE A 193 4.77 2.47 16.82
C ILE A 193 4.05 3.82 16.64
N PHE A 194 3.90 4.27 15.39
CA PHE A 194 3.32 5.55 14.99
C PHE A 194 2.03 5.40 14.17
N ASN A 195 1.21 4.40 14.54
CA ASN A 195 -0.11 4.15 13.95
C ASN A 195 -0.10 3.60 12.51
N SER A 196 1.05 3.18 11.96
CA SER A 196 1.06 2.45 10.69
C SER A 196 0.67 0.99 10.89
N VAL A 197 -0.09 0.43 9.95
CA VAL A 197 -0.61 -0.95 10.04
C VAL A 197 -0.09 -1.88 8.94
N ILE A 198 0.48 -1.34 7.87
CA ILE A 198 1.05 -2.10 6.75
C ILE A 198 2.44 -1.56 6.42
N THR A 199 3.41 -2.45 6.20
CA THR A 199 4.66 -2.11 5.53
C THR A 199 4.75 -2.78 4.17
N TYR A 200 5.28 -2.07 3.17
CA TYR A 200 5.40 -2.55 1.79
C TYR A 200 6.86 -2.93 1.51
N CYS A 201 7.07 -4.20 1.25
CA CYS A 201 8.39 -4.81 1.05
C CYS A 201 8.61 -5.19 -0.41
N ALA A 202 9.87 -5.34 -0.77
CA ALA A 202 10.31 -5.95 -2.02
C ALA A 202 10.56 -7.46 -1.81
N LEU A 203 10.33 -8.26 -2.86
CA LEU A 203 10.84 -9.63 -2.87
C LEU A 203 12.28 -9.64 -3.39
N ASP A 204 12.46 -9.24 -4.64
CA ASP A 204 13.77 -9.14 -5.30
C ASP A 204 14.00 -7.71 -5.82
N ARG A 205 12.99 -7.08 -6.41
CA ARG A 205 13.07 -5.74 -6.99
C ARG A 205 12.17 -4.76 -6.23
N ALA A 206 12.75 -3.66 -5.79
CA ALA A 206 12.03 -2.59 -5.12
C ALA A 206 11.14 -1.81 -6.12
N PHE A 207 9.91 -1.53 -5.72
CA PHE A 207 8.97 -0.64 -6.44
C PHE A 207 9.06 0.81 -5.99
N ALA A 208 9.70 1.06 -4.86
CA ALA A 208 9.88 2.40 -4.31
C ALA A 208 11.24 2.53 -3.61
N PRO A 209 11.82 3.75 -3.57
CA PRO A 209 13.10 3.98 -2.89
C PRO A 209 13.07 3.59 -1.41
N GLY A 210 14.12 2.90 -0.95
CA GLY A 210 14.29 2.53 0.46
C GLY A 210 13.36 1.39 0.93
N GLN A 211 12.78 0.60 0.03
CA GLN A 211 12.08 -0.62 0.43
C GLN A 211 13.04 -1.62 1.09
N LEU A 212 12.56 -2.24 2.18
CA LEU A 212 13.18 -3.43 2.76
C LEU A 212 12.73 -4.67 1.98
N THR A 213 13.55 -5.70 1.98
CA THR A 213 13.08 -7.03 1.58
C THR A 213 12.14 -7.61 2.62
N VAL A 214 11.29 -8.58 2.24
CA VAL A 214 10.41 -9.29 3.19
C VAL A 214 11.22 -9.85 4.35
N LYS A 215 12.34 -10.51 4.04
CA LYS A 215 13.21 -11.12 5.05
C LYS A 215 13.73 -10.09 6.06
N GLU A 216 14.28 -8.97 5.59
CA GLU A 216 14.75 -7.89 6.46
C GLU A 216 13.63 -7.33 7.35
N ALA A 217 12.45 -7.09 6.78
CA ALA A 217 11.30 -6.58 7.53
C ALA A 217 10.87 -7.56 8.63
N VAL A 218 10.74 -8.84 8.32
CA VAL A 218 10.39 -9.89 9.30
C VAL A 218 11.43 -9.96 10.41
N GLU A 219 12.72 -9.99 10.08
CA GLU A 219 13.80 -10.06 11.05
C GLU A 219 13.81 -8.84 12.00
N LEU A 220 13.64 -7.64 11.44
CA LEU A 220 13.62 -6.40 12.23
C LEU A 220 12.38 -6.32 13.11
N LEU A 221 11.19 -6.63 12.59
CA LEU A 221 9.96 -6.60 13.38
C LEU A 221 10.03 -7.58 14.55
N LYS A 222 10.51 -8.80 14.33
CA LYS A 222 10.72 -9.79 15.42
C LYS A 222 11.76 -9.29 16.42
N LYS A 223 12.86 -8.72 15.96
CA LYS A 223 13.93 -8.21 16.84
C LYS A 223 13.44 -7.08 17.75
N PHE A 224 12.48 -6.27 17.30
CA PHE A 224 11.88 -5.19 18.08
C PHE A 224 10.59 -5.60 18.84
N GLY A 225 10.18 -6.87 18.74
CA GLY A 225 8.96 -7.34 19.41
C GLY A 225 7.67 -6.76 18.85
N LEU A 226 7.68 -6.40 17.57
CA LEU A 226 6.52 -5.83 16.87
C LEU A 226 5.73 -6.89 16.08
N LYS A 227 6.31 -8.08 15.92
CA LYS A 227 5.68 -9.24 15.27
C LYS A 227 6.24 -10.55 15.84
#